data_8bf830460532f0f9c8f70df9e68974c9
#
_entry.id   8bf830460532f0f9c8f70df9e68974c9
#
_cell.length_a   1.000
_cell.length_b   1.000
_cell.length_c   1.000
_cell.angle_alpha   90.00
_cell.angle_beta   90.00
_cell.angle_gamma   90.00
#
_symmetry.space_group_name_H-M   'P 1'
#
loop_
_entity.id
_entity.type
_entity.pdbx_description
1 polymer ?
#
loop_
_entity_poly.entity_id
_entity_poly.type
_entity_poly.pdbx_seq_one_letter_code
_entity_poly.pdbx_strand_id
1 'polypeptide(L)'
;QRQMCIRDSPFFRLRDPAKGKNSVRFTTSTPSFEFEFQDPNADSPTLIFGEMSSTGETIVVYEGDADASTIVDIQFLGPAAGVKLYNTTTQTRINIDTNEIARLLGSTIRAGDRLSISSGVGDKYVRAYRDGKVYNALSALDKDSDWIFLTPGDNLITVRADTGIDNVSAIISFENLYESI
;
A
#
# COMPACT_ATOMS: atom_id res chain seq x y z
N GLN A 1 -40.10 -22.20 -13.14
CA GLN A 1 -39.37 -21.14 -12.42
C GLN A 1 -38.27 -21.83 -11.56
N ARG A 2 -37.05 -21.78 -12.03
CA ARG A 2 -35.91 -22.20 -11.20
C ARG A 2 -35.61 -21.05 -10.27
N GLN A 3 -36.01 -21.18 -9.04
CA GLN A 3 -35.51 -20.37 -7.93
C GLN A 3 -34.04 -20.71 -7.82
N MET A 4 -33.17 -19.90 -8.44
CA MET A 4 -31.72 -19.98 -8.23
C MET A 4 -31.50 -19.71 -6.75
N CYS A 5 -31.03 -20.74 -6.03
CA CYS A 5 -30.61 -20.59 -4.64
C CYS A 5 -29.42 -19.63 -4.61
N ILE A 6 -29.69 -18.40 -4.27
CA ILE A 6 -28.71 -17.32 -4.04
C ILE A 6 -27.80 -17.66 -2.84
N ARG A 7 -28.10 -18.76 -2.15
CA ARG A 7 -27.48 -19.19 -0.89
C ARG A 7 -26.04 -19.69 -1.01
N ASP A 8 -25.57 -20.00 -2.22
CA ASP A 8 -24.22 -20.54 -2.45
C ASP A 8 -23.30 -19.55 -3.20
N SER A 9 -23.72 -18.30 -3.32
CA SER A 9 -22.89 -17.27 -3.91
C SER A 9 -22.07 -16.60 -2.80
N PRO A 10 -20.74 -16.74 -2.78
CA PRO A 10 -19.87 -16.06 -1.79
C PRO A 10 -19.84 -14.54 -1.97
N PHE A 11 -20.81 -13.95 -2.66
CA PHE A 11 -20.81 -12.57 -3.13
C PHE A 11 -21.79 -11.65 -2.42
N PHE A 12 -22.54 -12.09 -1.43
CA PHE A 12 -23.34 -11.21 -0.59
C PHE A 12 -22.52 -10.73 0.61
N ARG A 13 -21.56 -9.85 0.32
CA ARG A 13 -20.87 -9.07 1.33
C ARG A 13 -21.59 -7.72 1.45
N LEU A 14 -22.17 -7.46 2.61
CA LEU A 14 -22.75 -6.17 2.89
C LEU A 14 -21.64 -5.17 3.15
N ARG A 15 -21.63 -4.12 2.37
CA ARG A 15 -20.80 -2.93 2.59
C ARG A 15 -21.45 -2.12 3.71
N ASP A 16 -20.69 -1.71 4.73
CA ASP A 16 -21.20 -0.78 5.73
C ASP A 16 -21.42 0.61 5.10
N PRO A 17 -22.67 1.05 4.88
CA PRO A 17 -22.94 2.33 4.24
C PRO A 17 -22.57 3.53 5.12
N ALA A 18 -22.36 3.32 6.43
CA ALA A 18 -22.03 4.37 7.40
C ALA A 18 -20.52 4.65 7.49
N LYS A 19 -19.70 3.68 7.11
CA LYS A 19 -18.23 3.74 7.30
C LYS A 19 -17.49 3.85 5.98
N GLY A 20 -17.80 4.45 4.98
CA GLY A 20 -17.05 4.75 3.77
C GLY A 20 -15.77 3.92 3.51
N LYS A 21 -14.93 4.35 2.59
CA LYS A 21 -13.59 3.74 2.38
C LYS A 21 -12.66 4.11 3.53
N ASN A 22 -12.09 3.11 4.18
CA ASN A 22 -11.01 3.29 5.12
C ASN A 22 -9.69 3.40 4.33
N SER A 23 -8.77 4.23 4.80
CA SER A 23 -7.44 4.32 4.20
C SER A 23 -6.39 4.49 5.29
N VAL A 24 -5.31 3.73 5.18
CA VAL A 24 -4.13 3.84 6.03
C VAL A 24 -2.98 4.27 5.15
N ARG A 25 -2.37 5.40 5.48
CA ARG A 25 -1.15 5.89 4.83
C ARG A 25 0.04 5.46 5.65
N PHE A 26 1.05 4.93 5.00
CA PHE A 26 2.36 4.78 5.59
C PHE A 26 3.41 5.33 4.63
N THR A 27 4.31 6.10 5.21
CA THR A 27 5.50 6.60 4.53
C THR A 27 6.68 5.81 5.07
N THR A 28 7.58 5.47 4.19
CA THR A 28 8.81 4.76 4.56
C THR A 28 9.83 5.68 5.25
N SER A 29 9.61 6.99 5.18
CA SER A 29 10.41 7.99 5.91
C SER A 29 9.49 8.83 6.80
N THR A 30 9.61 8.67 8.10
CA THR A 30 9.10 9.64 9.08
C THR A 30 10.26 10.53 9.50
N PRO A 31 10.27 11.81 9.11
CA PRO A 31 11.23 12.74 9.69
C PRO A 31 10.85 12.93 11.16
N SER A 32 11.63 12.35 12.06
CA SER A 32 11.54 12.60 13.48
C SER A 32 12.38 13.83 13.79
N PHE A 33 11.75 15.00 13.80
CA PHE A 33 12.40 16.20 14.32
C PHE A 33 12.05 16.29 15.81
N GLU A 34 12.91 15.81 16.66
CA GLU A 34 12.93 16.19 18.05
C GLU A 34 13.89 17.36 18.21
N PHE A 35 13.35 18.54 18.46
CA PHE A 35 14.16 19.67 18.92
C PHE A 35 14.19 19.62 20.43
N GLU A 36 15.25 19.09 20.99
CA GLU A 36 15.57 19.27 22.40
C GLU A 36 16.27 20.61 22.55
N PHE A 37 15.57 21.61 23.02
CA PHE A 37 16.18 22.86 23.48
C PHE A 37 16.79 22.60 24.84
N GLN A 38 18.09 22.36 24.89
CA GLN A 38 18.83 22.34 26.16
C GLN A 38 19.03 23.75 26.69
N ASP A 39 19.01 23.81 28.02
CA ASP A 39 19.30 24.97 28.86
C ASP A 39 20.49 25.80 28.32
N PRO A 40 20.35 27.14 28.11
CA PRO A 40 21.41 28.00 27.62
C PRO A 40 22.67 28.06 28.48
N ASN A 41 22.67 27.38 29.64
CA ASN A 41 23.83 27.29 30.55
C ASN A 41 24.60 25.96 30.47
N ALA A 42 24.25 25.06 29.52
CA ALA A 42 25.00 23.81 29.34
C ALA A 42 26.22 24.07 28.46
N ASP A 43 27.40 23.64 28.91
CA ASP A 43 28.72 23.86 28.28
C ASP A 43 28.91 23.18 26.91
N SER A 44 27.88 22.55 26.33
CA SER A 44 27.91 21.97 24.99
C SER A 44 26.52 21.92 24.40
N PRO A 45 26.21 22.69 23.35
CA PRO A 45 24.96 22.54 22.62
C PRO A 45 25.01 21.23 21.81
N THR A 46 24.30 20.20 22.24
CA THR A 46 24.13 18.97 21.47
C THR A 46 22.94 19.16 20.55
N LEU A 47 23.21 19.49 19.30
CA LEU A 47 22.20 19.48 18.26
C LEU A 47 22.04 18.01 17.84
N ILE A 48 21.02 17.33 18.34
CA ILE A 48 20.66 15.98 17.91
C ILE A 48 19.72 16.16 16.70
N PHE A 49 20.28 15.93 15.51
CA PHE A 49 19.44 15.70 14.34
C PHE A 49 18.88 14.29 14.49
N GLY A 50 17.53 14.17 14.60
CA GLY A 50 16.88 12.88 14.75
C GLY A 50 17.23 11.94 13.61
N GLU A 51 17.45 10.67 13.92
CA GLU A 51 17.62 9.62 12.93
C GLU A 51 16.34 9.50 12.09
N MET A 52 16.49 9.50 10.77
CA MET A 52 15.40 9.13 9.86
C MET A 52 15.16 7.62 10.01
N SER A 53 14.14 7.25 10.74
CA SER A 53 13.68 5.87 10.80
C SER A 53 12.81 5.59 9.57
N SER A 54 13.33 4.85 8.61
CA SER A 54 12.56 4.35 7.47
C SER A 54 11.91 3.01 7.83
N THR A 55 10.75 3.05 8.48
CA THR A 55 9.96 1.85 8.75
C THR A 55 8.89 1.70 7.67
N GLY A 56 9.13 0.81 6.72
CA GLY A 56 8.14 0.43 5.72
C GLY A 56 7.05 -0.52 6.25
N GLU A 57 6.78 -0.50 7.57
CA GLU A 57 5.80 -1.40 8.20
C GLU A 57 4.66 -0.62 8.84
N THR A 58 3.45 -1.15 8.71
CA THR A 58 2.26 -0.63 9.41
C THR A 58 1.29 -1.75 9.72
N ILE A 59 0.55 -1.59 10.82
CA ILE A 59 -0.57 -2.46 11.16
C ILE A 59 -1.84 -1.82 10.63
N VAL A 60 -2.55 -2.55 9.78
CA VAL A 60 -3.88 -2.19 9.28
C VAL A 60 -4.90 -3.00 10.05
N VAL A 61 -5.65 -2.33 10.93
CA VAL A 61 -6.74 -2.95 11.68
C VAL A 61 -7.96 -3.01 10.76
N TYR A 62 -8.42 -4.23 10.48
CA TYR A 62 -9.59 -4.47 9.65
C TYR A 62 -10.75 -4.99 10.49
N GLU A 63 -11.86 -4.24 10.55
CA GLU A 63 -13.02 -4.51 11.42
C GLU A 63 -14.12 -5.34 10.74
N GLY A 64 -13.99 -5.72 9.48
CA GLY A 64 -14.95 -6.59 8.79
C GLY A 64 -14.83 -8.04 9.30
N ASP A 65 -15.81 -8.87 8.96
CA ASP A 65 -15.85 -10.31 9.27
C ASP A 65 -15.57 -11.19 8.04
N ALA A 66 -15.48 -10.59 6.86
CA ALA A 66 -15.13 -11.25 5.60
C ALA A 66 -13.88 -10.62 4.99
N ASP A 67 -13.07 -11.40 4.27
CA ASP A 67 -11.85 -10.90 3.61
C ASP A 67 -12.15 -9.72 2.69
N ALA A 68 -11.39 -8.64 2.83
CA ALA A 68 -11.55 -7.44 2.03
C ALA A 68 -10.47 -7.32 0.94
N SER A 69 -10.91 -6.91 -0.25
CA SER A 69 -10.00 -6.47 -1.30
C SER A 69 -9.41 -5.11 -0.96
N THR A 70 -8.19 -4.86 -1.45
CA THR A 70 -7.47 -3.62 -1.23
C THR A 70 -7.21 -2.87 -2.52
N ILE A 71 -7.10 -1.56 -2.41
CA ILE A 71 -6.46 -0.70 -3.40
C ILE A 71 -5.20 -0.14 -2.75
N VAL A 72 -4.05 -0.45 -3.32
CA VAL A 72 -2.76 0.06 -2.87
C VAL A 72 -2.28 1.09 -3.86
N ASP A 73 -2.15 2.33 -3.40
CA ASP A 73 -1.58 3.44 -4.16
C ASP A 73 -0.16 3.71 -3.67
N ILE A 74 0.83 3.48 -4.52
CA ILE A 74 2.24 3.76 -4.27
C ILE A 74 2.59 5.05 -4.99
N GLN A 75 3.04 6.04 -4.25
CA GLN A 75 3.53 7.31 -4.76
C GLN A 75 5.05 7.35 -4.68
N PHE A 76 5.68 7.68 -5.79
CA PHE A 76 7.12 7.87 -5.84
C PHE A 76 7.48 9.34 -5.60
N LEU A 77 8.33 9.57 -4.61
CA LEU A 77 8.88 10.89 -4.25
C LEU A 77 10.24 11.12 -4.92
N GLY A 78 10.79 10.09 -5.54
CA GLY A 78 12.05 10.06 -6.24
C GLY A 78 12.32 8.69 -6.85
N PRO A 79 13.53 8.44 -7.35
CA PRO A 79 13.92 7.14 -7.90
C PRO A 79 13.84 6.04 -6.84
N ALA A 80 13.26 4.90 -7.23
CA ALA A 80 13.22 3.69 -6.41
C ALA A 80 13.30 2.46 -7.31
N ALA A 81 13.85 1.35 -6.80
CA ALA A 81 13.95 0.11 -7.54
C ALA A 81 13.57 -1.11 -6.68
N GLY A 82 13.00 -2.13 -7.33
CA GLY A 82 12.65 -3.40 -6.71
C GLY A 82 11.63 -3.25 -5.58
N VAL A 83 10.53 -2.53 -5.83
CA VAL A 83 9.49 -2.30 -4.82
C VAL A 83 8.71 -3.58 -4.56
N LYS A 84 8.58 -3.93 -3.29
CA LYS A 84 7.91 -5.14 -2.82
C LYS A 84 6.92 -4.78 -1.73
N LEU A 85 5.74 -5.36 -1.79
CA LEU A 85 4.69 -5.21 -0.79
C LEU A 85 4.37 -6.58 -0.20
N TYR A 86 4.32 -6.66 1.12
CA TYR A 86 4.01 -7.89 1.85
C TYR A 86 2.82 -7.67 2.78
N ASN A 87 1.92 -8.63 2.83
CA ASN A 87 1.04 -8.82 3.97
C ASN A 87 1.56 -10.03 4.74
N THR A 88 2.23 -9.79 5.86
CA THR A 88 2.86 -10.83 6.67
C THR A 88 1.82 -11.72 7.35
N THR A 89 0.65 -11.16 7.67
CA THR A 89 -0.45 -11.89 8.31
C THR A 89 -1.02 -12.97 7.37
N THR A 90 -1.24 -12.64 6.09
CA THR A 90 -1.76 -13.57 5.09
C THR A 90 -0.67 -14.28 4.29
N GLN A 91 0.60 -13.94 4.52
CA GLN A 91 1.77 -14.44 3.79
C GLN A 91 1.71 -14.20 2.28
N THR A 92 1.01 -13.15 1.85
CA THR A 92 0.90 -12.72 0.45
C THR A 92 1.91 -11.63 0.13
N ARG A 93 2.38 -11.60 -1.13
CA ARG A 93 3.37 -10.63 -1.58
C ARG A 93 3.09 -10.14 -3.00
N ILE A 94 3.43 -8.89 -3.25
CA ILE A 94 3.50 -8.30 -4.57
C ILE A 94 4.94 -7.85 -4.82
N ASN A 95 5.55 -8.35 -5.88
CA ASN A 95 6.85 -7.89 -6.36
C ASN A 95 6.64 -7.06 -7.63
N ILE A 96 7.21 -5.86 -7.65
CA ILE A 96 7.03 -4.90 -8.74
C ILE A 96 8.37 -4.73 -9.46
N ASP A 97 8.39 -5.10 -10.74
CA ASP A 97 9.53 -4.81 -11.62
C ASP A 97 9.48 -3.32 -12.02
N THR A 98 10.28 -2.53 -11.33
CA THR A 98 10.40 -1.10 -11.58
C THR A 98 11.07 -0.77 -12.92
N ASN A 99 11.85 -1.69 -13.51
CA ASN A 99 12.42 -1.52 -14.83
C ASN A 99 11.31 -1.61 -15.89
N GLU A 100 10.38 -2.53 -15.74
CA GLU A 100 9.23 -2.64 -16.62
C GLU A 100 8.34 -1.40 -16.53
N ILE A 101 8.11 -0.86 -15.30
CA ILE A 101 7.41 0.41 -15.12
C ILE A 101 8.14 1.55 -15.83
N ALA A 102 9.47 1.66 -15.67
CA ALA A 102 10.29 2.67 -16.35
C ALA A 102 10.17 2.55 -17.87
N ARG A 103 10.15 1.33 -18.41
CA ARG A 103 9.92 1.06 -19.84
C ARG A 103 8.56 1.56 -20.32
N LEU A 104 7.49 1.27 -19.57
CA LEU A 104 6.13 1.71 -19.87
C LEU A 104 5.99 3.24 -19.81
N LEU A 105 6.64 3.87 -18.85
CA LEU A 105 6.62 5.33 -18.66
C LEU A 105 7.59 6.07 -19.57
N GLY A 106 8.45 5.35 -20.32
CA GLY A 106 9.42 5.92 -21.27
C GLY A 106 10.69 6.51 -20.64
N SER A 107 10.84 6.43 -19.31
CA SER A 107 12.05 6.83 -18.58
C SER A 107 12.03 6.28 -17.16
N THR A 108 13.15 6.39 -16.42
CA THR A 108 13.25 5.98 -15.01
C THR A 108 12.16 6.59 -14.14
N ILE A 109 11.80 5.89 -13.07
CA ILE A 109 10.83 6.36 -12.06
C ILE A 109 11.36 7.65 -11.44
N ARG A 110 10.46 8.62 -11.27
CA ARG A 110 10.74 9.95 -10.73
C ARG A 110 9.67 10.42 -9.75
N ALA A 111 9.93 11.52 -9.07
CA ALA A 111 8.95 12.17 -8.22
C ALA A 111 7.68 12.52 -9.01
N GLY A 112 6.52 12.22 -8.41
CA GLY A 112 5.19 12.43 -9.00
C GLY A 112 4.63 11.23 -9.76
N ASP A 113 5.43 10.20 -10.05
CA ASP A 113 4.90 8.93 -10.57
C ASP A 113 4.08 8.22 -9.50
N ARG A 114 3.05 7.52 -9.94
CA ARG A 114 2.19 6.73 -9.06
C ARG A 114 1.87 5.38 -9.67
N LEU A 115 1.79 4.37 -8.82
CA LEU A 115 1.33 3.04 -9.16
C LEU A 115 0.09 2.72 -8.32
N SER A 116 -0.98 2.24 -8.94
CA SER A 116 -2.21 1.81 -8.26
C SER A 116 -2.46 0.34 -8.56
N ILE A 117 -2.66 -0.44 -7.51
CA ILE A 117 -2.87 -1.89 -7.56
C ILE A 117 -4.18 -2.20 -6.88
N SER A 118 -5.13 -2.80 -7.60
CA SER A 118 -6.42 -3.25 -7.05
C SER A 118 -6.49 -4.76 -7.03
N SER A 119 -6.86 -5.32 -5.87
CA SER A 119 -7.17 -6.74 -5.70
C SER A 119 -8.68 -7.03 -5.80
N GLY A 120 -9.49 -6.02 -6.17
CA GLY A 120 -10.95 -6.12 -6.23
C GLY A 120 -11.44 -7.28 -7.09
N VAL A 121 -12.44 -8.01 -6.59
CA VAL A 121 -13.08 -9.07 -7.37
C VAL A 121 -13.80 -8.46 -8.59
N GLY A 122 -13.37 -8.87 -9.79
CA GLY A 122 -13.89 -8.31 -11.04
C GLY A 122 -13.27 -6.96 -11.45
N ASP A 123 -12.41 -6.35 -10.62
CA ASP A 123 -11.71 -5.09 -10.89
C ASP A 123 -10.23 -5.17 -10.47
N LYS A 124 -9.57 -6.26 -10.86
CA LYS A 124 -8.13 -6.43 -10.63
C LYS A 124 -7.36 -5.65 -11.69
N TYR A 125 -6.48 -4.74 -11.24
CA TYR A 125 -5.64 -3.98 -12.14
C TYR A 125 -4.31 -3.57 -11.49
N VAL A 126 -3.35 -3.26 -12.35
CA VAL A 126 -2.14 -2.52 -12.02
C VAL A 126 -2.02 -1.38 -13.02
N ARG A 127 -1.99 -0.15 -12.54
CA ARG A 127 -1.94 1.06 -13.35
C ARG A 127 -0.81 1.96 -12.90
N ALA A 128 0.02 2.39 -13.85
CA ALA A 128 1.03 3.41 -13.63
C ALA A 128 0.55 4.76 -14.17
N TYR A 129 0.86 5.82 -13.44
CA TYR A 129 0.43 7.18 -13.77
C TYR A 129 1.65 8.09 -13.86
N ARG A 130 1.72 8.87 -14.94
CA ARG A 130 2.72 9.93 -15.16
C ARG A 130 2.12 11.05 -15.99
N ASP A 131 2.28 12.29 -15.56
CA ASP A 131 1.87 13.49 -16.28
C ASP A 131 0.40 13.44 -16.77
N GLY A 132 -0.51 12.93 -15.93
CA GLY A 132 -1.94 12.77 -16.24
C GLY A 132 -2.27 11.60 -17.17
N LYS A 133 -1.28 10.85 -17.64
CA LYS A 133 -1.49 9.64 -18.45
C LYS A 133 -1.53 8.40 -17.57
N VAL A 134 -2.30 7.40 -18.04
CA VAL A 134 -2.49 6.10 -17.36
C VAL A 134 -1.97 5.00 -18.26
N TYR A 135 -1.17 4.11 -17.69
CA TYR A 135 -0.58 2.97 -18.38
C TYR A 135 -1.00 1.68 -17.68
N ASN A 136 -1.35 0.67 -18.45
CA ASN A 136 -1.54 -0.67 -17.89
C ASN A 136 -0.16 -1.24 -17.53
N ALA A 137 0.06 -1.48 -16.25
CA ALA A 137 1.33 -1.95 -15.71
C ALA A 137 1.22 -3.39 -15.14
N LEU A 138 0.24 -4.17 -15.56
CA LEU A 138 0.08 -5.55 -15.09
C LEU A 138 1.31 -6.41 -15.41
N SER A 139 2.00 -6.13 -16.52
CA SER A 139 3.27 -6.79 -16.90
C SER A 139 4.42 -6.52 -15.94
N ALA A 140 4.32 -5.49 -15.10
CA ALA A 140 5.33 -5.17 -14.09
C ALA A 140 5.17 -6.00 -12.79
N LEU A 141 4.11 -6.77 -12.65
CA LEU A 141 4.03 -7.74 -11.58
C LEU A 141 4.84 -8.99 -11.92
N ASP A 142 5.65 -9.42 -10.95
CA ASP A 142 6.32 -10.71 -11.04
C ASP A 142 5.27 -11.85 -11.05
N LYS A 143 5.61 -12.96 -11.72
CA LYS A 143 4.73 -14.14 -11.84
C LYS A 143 4.38 -14.77 -10.50
N ASP A 144 5.27 -14.61 -9.52
CA ASP A 144 5.10 -15.12 -8.15
C ASP A 144 4.40 -14.11 -7.23
N SER A 145 3.78 -13.07 -7.79
CA SER A 145 3.02 -12.09 -7.03
C SER A 145 1.61 -12.58 -6.74
N ASP A 146 1.17 -12.39 -5.48
CA ASP A 146 -0.19 -12.64 -5.03
C ASP A 146 -0.95 -11.32 -4.89
N TRP A 147 -2.28 -11.39 -5.02
CA TRP A 147 -3.13 -10.24 -4.71
C TRP A 147 -3.27 -10.09 -3.20
N ILE A 148 -3.08 -8.87 -2.69
CA ILE A 148 -3.17 -8.61 -1.26
C ILE A 148 -4.62 -8.39 -0.87
N PHE A 149 -5.07 -9.16 0.13
CA PHE A 149 -6.35 -9.04 0.81
C PHE A 149 -6.10 -8.76 2.29
N LEU A 150 -7.08 -8.15 2.95
CA LEU A 150 -7.09 -8.02 4.41
C LEU A 150 -8.02 -9.08 4.99
N THR A 151 -7.54 -9.73 6.03
CA THR A 151 -8.34 -10.64 6.85
C THR A 151 -8.82 -9.94 8.13
N PRO A 152 -9.92 -10.37 8.75
CA PRO A 152 -10.40 -9.79 10.01
C PRO A 152 -9.30 -9.67 11.06
N GLY A 153 -9.24 -8.50 11.72
CA GLY A 153 -8.23 -8.19 12.72
C GLY A 153 -7.01 -7.45 12.17
N ASP A 154 -5.85 -7.69 12.79
CA ASP A 154 -4.61 -6.98 12.50
C ASP A 154 -3.88 -7.57 11.31
N ASN A 155 -3.60 -6.74 10.31
CA ASN A 155 -2.81 -7.10 9.14
C ASN A 155 -1.50 -6.31 9.16
N LEU A 156 -0.38 -7.00 9.27
CA LEU A 156 0.94 -6.38 9.20
C LEU A 156 1.36 -6.25 7.73
N ILE A 157 1.37 -5.01 7.26
CA ILE A 157 1.75 -4.67 5.90
C ILE A 157 3.13 -4.05 5.89
N THR A 158 3.99 -4.55 5.01
CA THR A 158 5.38 -4.09 4.86
C THR A 158 5.63 -3.68 3.42
N VAL A 159 6.23 -2.51 3.22
CA VAL A 159 6.78 -2.06 1.93
C VAL A 159 8.29 -2.08 2.00
N ARG A 160 8.92 -2.65 0.99
CA ARG A 160 10.38 -2.67 0.83
C ARG A 160 10.76 -2.22 -0.57
N ALA A 161 11.96 -1.71 -0.70
CA ALA A 161 12.58 -1.46 -1.99
C ALA A 161 14.05 -1.86 -1.92
N ASP A 162 14.59 -2.34 -3.04
CA ASP A 162 16.00 -2.70 -3.11
C ASP A 162 16.88 -1.44 -3.06
N THR A 163 16.38 -0.32 -3.61
CA THR A 163 16.98 1.01 -3.50
C THR A 163 15.90 2.09 -3.44
N GLY A 164 16.18 3.21 -2.76
CA GLY A 164 15.29 4.37 -2.72
C GLY A 164 14.01 4.14 -1.92
N ILE A 165 14.04 3.36 -0.85
CA ILE A 165 12.88 3.11 0.02
C ILE A 165 12.30 4.43 0.57
N ASP A 166 13.15 5.41 0.89
CA ASP A 166 12.74 6.73 1.40
C ASP A 166 11.93 7.55 0.37
N ASN A 167 12.01 7.17 -0.89
CA ASN A 167 11.27 7.77 -1.99
C ASN A 167 9.92 7.08 -2.24
N VAL A 168 9.49 6.15 -1.40
CA VAL A 168 8.25 5.40 -1.57
C VAL A 168 7.27 5.77 -0.47
N SER A 169 6.06 6.17 -0.85
CA SER A 169 4.93 6.37 0.05
C SER A 169 3.78 5.50 -0.41
N ALA A 170 3.16 4.74 0.47
CA ALA A 170 2.05 3.89 0.12
C ALA A 170 0.79 4.24 0.92
N ILE A 171 -0.36 4.07 0.29
CA ILE A 171 -1.67 4.20 0.91
C ILE A 171 -2.43 2.91 0.61
N ILE A 172 -2.96 2.25 1.62
CA ILE A 172 -3.87 1.13 1.46
C ILE A 172 -5.28 1.62 1.75
N SER A 173 -6.16 1.40 0.79
CA SER A 173 -7.59 1.70 0.90
C SER A 173 -8.39 0.40 0.83
N PHE A 174 -9.39 0.28 1.70
CA PHE A 174 -10.25 -0.89 1.79
C PHE A 174 -11.64 -0.50 2.30
N GLU A 175 -12.58 -1.41 2.19
CA GLU A 175 -13.94 -1.26 2.71
C GLU A 175 -14.22 -2.40 3.68
N ASN A 176 -14.90 -2.09 4.79
CA ASN A 176 -15.35 -3.13 5.72
C ASN A 176 -16.47 -3.93 5.07
N LEU A 177 -16.27 -5.24 4.98
CA LEU A 177 -17.22 -6.19 4.42
C LEU A 177 -17.73 -7.10 5.53
N TYR A 178 -19.02 -7.33 5.53
CA TYR A 178 -19.69 -8.21 6.48
C TYR A 178 -20.44 -9.30 5.72
N GLU A 179 -20.35 -10.53 6.22
CA GLU A 179 -21.16 -11.61 5.69
C GLU A 179 -22.63 -11.37 6.08
N SER A 180 -23.52 -11.42 5.10
CA SER A 180 -24.94 -11.39 5.41
C SER A 180 -25.39 -12.74 5.94
N ILE A 181 -26.04 -12.74 7.09
CA ILE A 181 -26.70 -13.91 7.67
C ILE A 181 -27.98 -14.21 6.90
#